data_38912791cc35acc1600ffd47353a493c
#
_entry.id   38912791cc35acc1600ffd47353a493c
#
_cell.length_a   1.000
_cell.length_b   1.000
_cell.length_c   1.000
_cell.angle_alpha   90.00
_cell.angle_beta   90.00
_cell.angle_gamma   90.00
#
_symmetry.space_group_name_H-M   'P 1'
#
loop_
_entity.id
_entity.type
_entity.pdbx_description
1 polymer ?
#
loop_
_entity_poly.entity_id
_entity_poly.type
_entity_poly.pdbx_seq_one_letter_code
_entity_poly.pdbx_strand_id
1 'polypeptide(L)'
;AGSENDDPDFTKLVESCGAEVVCDRYCYGAVESRQPIVVEKGEDPLYAIAKHYLKTSNCPRFMPQDEMRARKQRLADLVKEYNADGIIVCSNKFCEYWSYERVVDTVVLKRDFGIPVCSIEKEYINTASGQLRTRFQAFVESVEIKKIQEGK
;
A
#
# COMPACT_ATOMS: atom_id res chain seq x y z
N ALA A 1 0.86 -2.40 0.12
CA ALA A 1 1.11 -1.06 -0.42
C ALA A 1 2.60 -0.78 -0.51
N GLY A 2 3.03 0.14 -1.38
CA GLY A 2 4.43 0.60 -1.40
C GLY A 2 5.09 0.64 -2.77
N SER A 3 6.40 0.38 -2.77
CA SER A 3 7.21 0.27 -4.00
C SER A 3 6.73 -0.84 -4.91
N GLU A 4 7.27 -0.87 -6.12
CA GLU A 4 6.97 -1.93 -7.09
C GLU A 4 7.14 -3.32 -6.48
N ASN A 5 6.20 -4.19 -6.79
CA ASN A 5 6.27 -5.60 -6.45
C ASN A 5 5.59 -6.43 -7.55
N ASP A 6 6.40 -6.99 -8.40
CA ASP A 6 6.01 -7.93 -9.46
C ASP A 6 6.44 -9.37 -9.14
N ASP A 7 6.87 -9.60 -7.89
CA ASP A 7 7.32 -10.90 -7.41
C ASP A 7 6.12 -11.69 -6.83
N PRO A 8 5.60 -12.70 -7.55
CA PRO A 8 4.50 -13.52 -7.06
C PRO A 8 4.88 -14.35 -5.82
N ASP A 9 6.16 -14.64 -5.62
CA ASP A 9 6.62 -15.42 -4.47
C ASP A 9 6.57 -14.59 -3.18
N PHE A 10 6.65 -13.26 -3.29
CA PHE A 10 6.39 -12.38 -2.16
C PHE A 10 4.93 -12.50 -1.67
N THR A 11 3.96 -12.47 -2.58
CA THR A 11 2.55 -12.66 -2.25
C THR A 11 2.30 -14.05 -1.65
N LYS A 12 2.81 -15.10 -2.27
CA LYS A 12 2.72 -16.47 -1.74
C LYS A 12 3.35 -16.59 -0.35
N LEU A 13 4.45 -15.88 -0.09
CA LEU A 13 5.09 -15.87 1.22
C LEU A 13 4.17 -15.27 2.28
N VAL A 14 3.52 -14.14 1.98
CA VAL A 14 2.53 -13.52 2.88
C VAL A 14 1.38 -14.48 3.17
N GLU A 15 0.80 -15.07 2.12
CA GLU A 15 -0.34 -16.00 2.23
C GLU A 15 0.03 -17.28 2.97
N SER A 16 1.27 -17.78 2.80
CA SER A 16 1.76 -18.94 3.55
C SER A 16 1.89 -18.71 5.07
N CYS A 17 1.76 -17.46 5.51
CA CYS A 17 1.76 -17.08 6.93
C CYS A 17 0.34 -16.98 7.53
N GLY A 18 -0.70 -17.41 6.79
CA GLY A 18 -2.09 -17.40 7.25
C GLY A 18 -2.87 -16.12 6.92
N ALA A 19 -2.35 -15.29 6.05
CA ALA A 19 -3.05 -14.11 5.53
C ALA A 19 -3.59 -14.34 4.12
N GLU A 20 -4.49 -13.46 3.66
CA GLU A 20 -4.94 -13.35 2.28
C GLU A 20 -4.69 -11.92 1.79
N VAL A 21 -4.11 -11.77 0.59
CA VAL A 21 -3.87 -10.47 -0.01
C VAL A 21 -5.08 -10.05 -0.84
N VAL A 22 -5.97 -9.28 -0.25
CA VAL A 22 -7.26 -8.86 -0.86
C VAL A 22 -7.16 -7.64 -1.75
N CYS A 23 -6.10 -6.85 -1.63
CA CYS A 23 -5.89 -5.64 -2.42
C CYS A 23 -4.42 -5.25 -2.45
N ASP A 24 -3.98 -4.67 -3.55
CA ASP A 24 -2.67 -4.05 -3.68
C ASP A 24 -2.76 -2.53 -3.86
N ARG A 25 -1.64 -1.85 -3.58
CA ARG A 25 -1.39 -0.45 -3.91
C ARG A 25 0.10 -0.25 -4.11
N TYR A 26 0.58 -0.62 -5.29
CA TYR A 26 1.97 -0.42 -5.70
C TYR A 26 2.11 0.78 -6.62
N CYS A 27 3.34 1.15 -6.98
CA CYS A 27 3.65 2.27 -7.88
C CYS A 27 2.98 2.16 -9.26
N TYR A 28 2.59 0.97 -9.67
CA TYR A 28 1.81 0.68 -10.87
C TYR A 28 0.61 -0.22 -10.52
N GLY A 29 -0.25 -0.48 -11.48
CA GLY A 29 -1.43 -1.33 -11.26
C GLY A 29 -2.54 -0.59 -10.53
N ALA A 30 -2.93 -1.06 -9.37
CA ALA A 30 -4.11 -0.58 -8.65
C ALA A 30 -4.05 0.88 -8.16
N VAL A 31 -2.86 1.49 -8.08
CA VAL A 31 -2.75 2.91 -7.71
C VAL A 31 -3.39 3.82 -8.75
N GLU A 32 -3.21 3.51 -10.01
CA GLU A 32 -3.45 4.45 -11.11
C GLU A 32 -4.73 4.17 -11.90
N SER A 33 -5.30 2.97 -11.81
CA SER A 33 -6.31 2.51 -12.76
C SER A 33 -7.73 2.32 -12.21
N ARG A 34 -8.01 2.82 -11.00
CA ARG A 34 -9.30 2.59 -10.35
C ARG A 34 -10.44 3.48 -10.84
N GLN A 35 -10.14 4.53 -11.57
CA GLN A 35 -11.15 5.43 -12.10
C GLN A 35 -11.03 5.57 -13.62
N PRO A 36 -12.15 5.59 -14.35
CA PRO A 36 -12.10 5.77 -15.80
C PRO A 36 -11.55 7.16 -16.15
N ILE A 37 -10.79 7.22 -17.24
CA ILE A 37 -10.35 8.49 -17.81
C ILE A 37 -11.52 9.12 -18.52
N VAL A 38 -11.91 10.30 -18.09
CA VAL A 38 -12.98 11.07 -18.76
C VAL A 38 -12.32 12.09 -19.69
N VAL A 39 -12.65 12.00 -20.97
CA VAL A 39 -12.23 12.99 -21.99
C VAL A 39 -13.43 13.89 -22.26
N GLU A 40 -13.28 15.18 -22.00
CA GLU A 40 -14.33 16.16 -22.23
C GLU A 40 -14.48 16.48 -23.72
N LYS A 41 -15.68 16.97 -24.12
CA LYS A 41 -15.92 17.32 -25.52
C LYS A 41 -14.96 18.42 -25.98
N GLY A 42 -14.09 18.08 -26.94
CA GLY A 42 -13.09 19.00 -27.49
C GLY A 42 -11.75 19.02 -26.73
N GLU A 43 -11.61 18.23 -25.68
CA GLU A 43 -10.34 18.05 -24.99
C GLU A 43 -9.42 17.12 -25.79
N ASP A 44 -8.12 17.42 -25.84
CA ASP A 44 -7.13 16.51 -26.43
C ASP A 44 -7.05 15.24 -25.57
N PRO A 45 -7.24 14.03 -26.14
CA PRO A 45 -7.19 12.78 -25.40
C PRO A 45 -5.85 12.55 -24.69
N LEU A 46 -4.71 12.94 -25.26
CA LEU A 46 -3.40 12.80 -24.62
C LEU A 46 -3.27 13.73 -23.43
N TYR A 47 -3.82 14.93 -23.50
CA TYR A 47 -3.86 15.85 -22.38
C TYR A 47 -4.76 15.31 -21.26
N ALA A 48 -5.94 14.76 -21.59
CA ALA A 48 -6.84 14.15 -20.60
C ALA A 48 -6.18 12.98 -19.88
N ILE A 49 -5.46 12.11 -20.60
CA ILE A 49 -4.68 10.99 -20.01
C ILE A 49 -3.62 11.51 -19.06
N ALA A 50 -2.78 12.45 -19.50
CA ALA A 50 -1.72 13.01 -18.68
C ALA A 50 -2.26 13.68 -17.40
N LYS A 51 -3.32 14.49 -17.55
CA LYS A 51 -4.03 15.16 -16.46
C LYS A 51 -4.60 14.16 -15.46
N HIS A 52 -5.20 13.06 -15.95
CA HIS A 52 -5.75 12.01 -15.10
C HIS A 52 -4.66 11.38 -14.24
N TYR A 53 -3.60 10.86 -14.84
CA TYR A 53 -2.53 10.19 -14.10
C TYR A 53 -1.78 11.11 -13.14
N LEU A 54 -1.51 12.35 -13.51
CA LEU A 54 -0.89 13.32 -12.62
C LEU A 54 -1.76 13.65 -11.39
N LYS A 55 -3.08 13.66 -11.55
CA LYS A 55 -4.01 13.97 -10.45
C LYS A 55 -4.37 12.77 -9.59
N THR A 56 -4.41 11.57 -10.17
CA THR A 56 -4.95 10.38 -9.49
C THR A 56 -3.89 9.40 -8.98
N SER A 57 -2.65 9.50 -9.46
CA SER A 57 -1.58 8.55 -9.11
C SER A 57 -1.29 8.47 -7.61
N ASN A 58 -1.54 9.55 -6.86
CA ASN A 58 -1.26 9.61 -5.43
C ASN A 58 0.16 9.11 -5.07
N CYS A 59 1.11 9.29 -5.99
CA CYS A 59 2.48 8.86 -5.80
C CYS A 59 3.21 9.86 -4.89
N PRO A 60 3.94 9.42 -3.86
CA PRO A 60 4.68 10.32 -2.97
C PRO A 60 5.71 11.18 -3.69
N ARG A 61 6.11 10.81 -4.92
CA ARG A 61 7.04 11.57 -5.75
C ARG A 61 6.44 12.86 -6.32
N PHE A 62 5.15 12.86 -6.63
CA PHE A 62 4.49 13.93 -7.37
C PHE A 62 3.53 14.76 -6.53
N MET A 63 3.31 14.38 -5.28
CA MET A 63 2.30 15.01 -4.45
C MET A 63 2.88 16.08 -3.55
N PRO A 64 2.22 17.25 -3.48
CA PRO A 64 2.55 18.26 -2.50
C PRO A 64 2.37 17.74 -1.07
N GLN A 65 3.02 18.41 -0.13
CA GLN A 65 3.01 17.99 1.27
C GLN A 65 1.62 18.04 1.92
N ASP A 66 0.79 18.98 1.52
CA ASP A 66 -0.58 19.14 1.99
C ASP A 66 -1.49 17.98 1.58
N GLU A 67 -1.17 17.29 0.49
CA GLU A 67 -1.89 16.08 0.05
C GLU A 67 -1.40 14.79 0.73
N MET A 68 -0.38 14.85 1.57
CA MET A 68 0.11 13.69 2.31
C MET A 68 -1.01 13.00 3.11
N ARG A 69 -1.90 13.80 3.73
CA ARG A 69 -3.04 13.26 4.47
C ARG A 69 -4.06 12.56 3.56
N ALA A 70 -4.27 13.08 2.36
CA ALA A 70 -5.17 12.45 1.38
C ALA A 70 -4.67 11.05 0.97
N ARG A 71 -3.35 10.85 0.85
CA ARG A 71 -2.78 9.51 0.60
C ARG A 71 -3.08 8.53 1.72
N LYS A 72 -2.97 8.96 2.98
CA LYS A 72 -3.26 8.11 4.15
C LYS A 72 -4.76 7.78 4.22
N GLN A 73 -5.61 8.78 3.96
CA GLN A 73 -7.05 8.57 3.87
C GLN A 73 -7.37 7.54 2.79
N ARG A 74 -6.74 7.63 1.61
CA ARG A 74 -6.94 6.65 0.52
C ARG A 74 -6.58 5.23 0.94
N LEU A 75 -5.49 5.03 1.69
CA LEU A 75 -5.14 3.71 2.24
C LEU A 75 -6.19 3.22 3.24
N ALA A 76 -6.67 4.10 4.11
CA ALA A 76 -7.72 3.75 5.07
C ALA A 76 -9.06 3.42 4.36
N ASP A 77 -9.38 4.11 3.27
CA ASP A 77 -10.56 3.80 2.45
C ASP A 77 -10.45 2.43 1.79
N LEU A 78 -9.27 2.06 1.29
CA LEU A 78 -9.04 0.72 0.74
C LEU A 78 -9.18 -0.38 1.78
N VAL A 79 -8.70 -0.16 3.00
CA VAL A 79 -8.90 -1.11 4.11
C VAL A 79 -10.39 -1.35 4.36
N LYS A 80 -11.21 -0.31 4.35
CA LYS A 80 -12.67 -0.43 4.51
C LYS A 80 -13.34 -1.08 3.30
N GLU A 81 -12.97 -0.66 2.09
CA GLU A 81 -13.53 -1.16 0.83
C GLU A 81 -13.32 -2.67 0.67
N TYR A 82 -12.13 -3.16 1.04
CA TYR A 82 -11.76 -4.57 0.93
C TYR A 82 -11.90 -5.35 2.23
N ASN A 83 -12.43 -4.73 3.27
CA ASN A 83 -12.56 -5.32 4.61
C ASN A 83 -11.23 -5.95 5.10
N ALA A 84 -10.12 -5.26 4.86
CA ALA A 84 -8.81 -5.75 5.24
C ALA A 84 -8.53 -5.51 6.74
N ASP A 85 -7.82 -6.42 7.36
CA ASP A 85 -7.51 -6.37 8.80
C ASP A 85 -6.25 -5.56 9.12
N GLY A 86 -5.44 -5.30 8.10
CA GLY A 86 -4.19 -4.53 8.25
C GLY A 86 -3.50 -4.27 6.92
N ILE A 87 -2.38 -3.58 6.97
CA ILE A 87 -1.61 -3.20 5.78
C ILE A 87 -0.15 -3.65 5.92
N ILE A 88 0.38 -4.28 4.89
CA ILE A 88 1.82 -4.46 4.71
C ILE A 88 2.31 -3.31 3.83
N VAL A 89 3.18 -2.45 4.34
CA VAL A 89 3.81 -1.37 3.59
C VAL A 89 5.25 -1.74 3.28
N CYS A 90 5.56 -1.84 2.00
CA CYS A 90 6.87 -2.23 1.51
C CYS A 90 7.60 -1.07 0.86
N SER A 91 8.89 -0.94 1.12
CA SER A 91 9.80 -0.15 0.31
C SER A 91 10.93 -1.02 -0.22
N ASN A 92 11.28 -0.84 -1.50
CA ASN A 92 12.51 -1.40 -2.01
C ASN A 92 13.70 -0.58 -1.49
N LYS A 93 14.81 -1.26 -1.18
CA LYS A 93 16.06 -0.56 -0.84
C LYS A 93 16.39 0.46 -1.92
N PHE A 94 16.89 1.61 -1.50
CA PHE A 94 17.22 2.76 -2.36
C PHE A 94 16.03 3.47 -3.02
N CYS A 95 14.79 3.11 -2.71
CA CYS A 95 13.63 3.89 -3.10
C CYS A 95 13.33 4.96 -2.02
N GLU A 96 13.93 6.13 -2.14
CA GLU A 96 13.85 7.20 -1.13
C GLU A 96 12.42 7.62 -0.82
N TYR A 97 11.60 7.80 -1.85
CA TYR A 97 10.21 8.26 -1.69
C TYR A 97 9.36 7.28 -0.89
N TRP A 98 9.41 6.00 -1.24
CA TRP A 98 8.67 4.98 -0.51
C TRP A 98 9.29 4.62 0.83
N SER A 99 10.59 4.78 1.01
CA SER A 99 11.23 4.61 2.31
C SER A 99 10.74 5.63 3.31
N TYR A 100 10.65 6.90 2.91
CA TYR A 100 10.06 7.96 3.73
C TYR A 100 8.56 7.72 3.98
N GLU A 101 7.80 7.47 2.91
CA GLU A 101 6.36 7.25 2.99
C GLU A 101 6.01 6.07 3.89
N ARG A 102 6.77 4.97 3.82
CA ARG A 102 6.62 3.78 4.67
C ARG A 102 6.70 4.12 6.16
N VAL A 103 7.63 4.97 6.56
CA VAL A 103 7.76 5.40 7.96
C VAL A 103 6.54 6.22 8.37
N VAL A 104 6.16 7.19 7.54
CA VAL A 104 4.99 8.04 7.79
C VAL A 104 3.69 7.22 7.82
N ASP A 105 3.51 6.27 6.89
CA ASP A 105 2.36 5.37 6.87
C ASP A 105 2.26 4.56 8.16
N THR A 106 3.39 4.01 8.62
CA THR A 106 3.41 3.21 9.85
C THR A 106 2.93 4.00 11.06
N VAL A 107 3.29 5.26 11.16
CA VAL A 107 2.89 6.11 12.30
C VAL A 107 1.45 6.60 12.15
N VAL A 108 1.12 7.19 11.00
CA VAL A 108 -0.16 7.87 10.79
C VAL A 108 -1.32 6.88 10.72
N LEU A 109 -1.18 5.77 9.99
CA LEU A 109 -2.25 4.77 9.88
C LEU A 109 -2.58 4.12 11.22
N LYS A 110 -1.57 3.85 12.06
CA LYS A 110 -1.80 3.33 13.42
C LYS A 110 -2.44 4.36 14.33
N ARG A 111 -1.91 5.59 14.35
CA ARG A 111 -2.35 6.63 15.29
C ARG A 111 -3.73 7.20 14.94
N ASP A 112 -3.93 7.56 13.66
CA ASP A 112 -5.08 8.34 13.25
C ASP A 112 -6.24 7.47 12.75
N PHE A 113 -5.95 6.26 12.27
CA PHE A 113 -6.94 5.34 11.70
C PHE A 113 -7.08 4.02 12.47
N GLY A 114 -6.21 3.74 13.44
CA GLY A 114 -6.23 2.49 14.21
C GLY A 114 -5.89 1.24 13.40
N ILE A 115 -5.33 1.40 12.18
CA ILE A 115 -5.05 0.31 11.26
C ILE A 115 -3.70 -0.34 11.62
N PRO A 116 -3.65 -1.68 11.82
CA PRO A 116 -2.38 -2.40 11.98
C PRO A 116 -1.50 -2.27 10.73
N VAL A 117 -0.22 -2.02 10.92
CA VAL A 117 0.74 -1.85 9.82
C VAL A 117 1.99 -2.70 10.06
N CYS A 118 2.32 -3.55 9.09
CA CYS A 118 3.61 -4.22 8.98
C CYS A 118 4.50 -3.42 8.02
N SER A 119 5.61 -2.89 8.53
CA SER A 119 6.54 -2.08 7.74
C SER A 119 7.73 -2.93 7.30
N ILE A 120 7.94 -3.07 5.99
CA ILE A 120 8.95 -3.92 5.39
C ILE A 120 9.85 -3.08 4.47
N GLU A 121 11.16 -3.30 4.61
CA GLU A 121 12.13 -2.93 3.59
C GLU A 121 12.71 -4.19 2.97
N LYS A 122 12.74 -4.27 1.65
CA LYS A 122 13.24 -5.44 0.93
C LYS A 122 14.14 -5.04 -0.24
N GLU A 123 14.93 -5.98 -0.71
CA GLU A 123 15.53 -5.87 -2.03
C GLU A 123 14.50 -6.16 -3.11
N TYR A 124 14.75 -5.70 -4.33
CA TYR A 124 13.84 -5.95 -5.44
C TYR A 124 13.64 -7.46 -5.65
N ILE A 125 14.74 -8.21 -5.69
CA ILE A 125 14.71 -9.67 -5.68
C ILE A 125 14.74 -10.14 -4.23
N ASN A 126 13.76 -10.93 -3.84
CA ASN A 126 13.63 -11.40 -2.48
C ASN A 126 14.64 -12.49 -2.13
N THR A 127 15.73 -12.12 -1.47
CA THR A 127 16.77 -13.05 -0.99
C THR A 127 16.62 -13.43 0.49
N ALA A 128 15.76 -12.74 1.23
CA ALA A 128 15.62 -12.85 2.69
C ALA A 128 14.30 -13.48 3.14
N SER A 129 13.81 -14.51 2.46
CA SER A 129 12.48 -15.12 2.70
C SER A 129 12.24 -15.57 4.15
N GLY A 130 13.27 -16.07 4.85
CA GLY A 130 13.13 -16.49 6.25
C GLY A 130 12.83 -15.35 7.20
N GLN A 131 13.56 -14.23 7.08
CA GLN A 131 13.32 -13.05 7.90
C GLN A 131 11.96 -12.41 7.65
N LEU A 132 11.56 -12.34 6.38
CA LEU A 132 10.25 -11.82 6.00
C LEU A 132 9.12 -12.71 6.53
N ARG A 133 9.28 -14.04 6.44
CA ARG A 133 8.31 -14.99 7.00
C ARG A 133 8.06 -14.72 8.48
N THR A 134 9.11 -14.62 9.28
CA THR A 134 8.99 -14.36 10.71
C THR A 134 8.24 -13.04 11.00
N ARG A 135 8.52 -12.00 10.21
CA ARG A 135 7.83 -10.71 10.36
C ARG A 135 6.36 -10.77 9.96
N PHE A 136 6.03 -11.49 8.90
CA PHE A 136 4.64 -11.67 8.48
C PHE A 136 3.86 -12.51 9.47
N GLN A 137 4.42 -13.61 9.97
CA GLN A 137 3.80 -14.42 11.02
C GLN A 137 3.49 -13.59 12.26
N ALA A 138 4.48 -12.86 12.78
CA ALA A 138 4.28 -12.00 13.95
C ALA A 138 3.22 -10.91 13.70
N PHE A 139 3.14 -10.38 12.47
CA PHE A 139 2.11 -9.41 12.12
C PHE A 139 0.72 -10.04 12.09
N VAL A 140 0.55 -11.18 11.43
CA VAL A 140 -0.72 -11.92 11.37
C VAL A 140 -1.20 -12.26 12.78
N GLU A 141 -0.34 -12.85 13.60
CA GLU A 141 -0.66 -13.15 15.01
C GLU A 141 -1.10 -11.91 15.78
N SER A 142 -0.41 -10.77 15.58
CA SER A 142 -0.78 -9.51 16.24
C SER A 142 -2.16 -8.98 15.82
N VAL A 143 -2.53 -9.18 14.56
CA VAL A 143 -3.85 -8.82 14.04
C VAL A 143 -4.93 -9.74 14.60
N GLU A 144 -4.67 -11.04 14.65
CA GLU A 144 -5.61 -12.03 15.25
C GLU A 144 -5.86 -11.73 16.72
N ILE A 145 -4.81 -11.48 17.50
CA ILE A 145 -4.94 -11.11 18.92
C ILE A 145 -5.80 -9.85 19.07
N LYS A 146 -5.59 -8.84 18.24
CA LYS A 146 -6.38 -7.62 18.25
C LYS A 146 -7.86 -7.90 17.96
N LYS A 147 -8.17 -8.74 16.96
CA LYS A 147 -9.55 -9.14 16.64
C LYS A 147 -10.23 -9.81 17.81
N ILE A 148 -9.56 -10.76 18.47
CA ILE A 148 -10.08 -11.44 19.67
C ILE A 148 -10.37 -10.43 20.78
N GLN A 149 -9.49 -9.47 21.02
CA GLN A 149 -9.68 -8.43 22.04
C GLN A 149 -10.84 -7.49 21.72
N GLU A 150 -11.12 -7.24 20.44
CA GLU A 150 -12.24 -6.43 19.98
C GLU A 150 -13.56 -7.20 19.86
N GLY A 151 -13.56 -8.51 20.12
CA GLY A 151 -14.76 -9.37 20.06
C GLY A 151 -15.21 -9.65 18.62
N LYS A 152 -14.29 -9.65 17.67
CA LYS A 152 -14.53 -9.93 16.26
C LYS A 152 -14.06 -11.33 15.87
#